data_c0a664ec06fd00a65d8d5d385fc85ff4
#
_entry.id   c0a664ec06fd00a65d8d5d385fc85ff4
#
_cell.length_a   1.000
_cell.length_b   1.000
_cell.length_c   1.000
_cell.angle_alpha   90.00
_cell.angle_beta   90.00
_cell.angle_gamma   90.00
#
_symmetry.space_group_name_H-M   'P 1'
#
loop_
_entity.id
_entity.type
_entity.pdbx_description
1 polymer ?
#
loop_
_entity_poly.entity_id
_entity_poly.type
_entity_poly.pdbx_seq_one_letter_code
_entity_poly.pdbx_strand_id
1 'polypeptide(L)'
;MSRQNEYLNEKQIKKLQTDFISWYENERRNLPWRQTNDPYFIWISEIMLQQTRVDTVIAYFYRFTKKYPTIKALAQSDEQELLKVWEGLGYYSRARNLKKAAQQIMTEFDGVFPSDIEAIRSLKGIGPYTAGAIASIAFQKAEPAIDGNAMRVISRLYGVDSDIAKPASRKIFDEILRKLIPTSAPGDFNQALMDLGSGVCTPKKPECLSCPLKNFCFSYKTQQQEKFPVKTKAAKPKDVYYVAVAIVNDSGEYLLVQRPDEGLLAKMWTFPLIEVSRQDFEMAQKNFAKNAAPIDLFSVAEEVPLPASLPQNVVWQKRHLGEIKHIFSHLKWHVLLFYGVAQSNFAKPLRGRFVPIKEFSTYVFPKPQQKLVGLLEKSKQ
;
A
#
# COMPACT_ATOMS: atom_id res chain seq x y z
N MET A 1 -14.48 35.25 -9.78
CA MET A 1 -14.29 36.14 -8.59
C MET A 1 -13.98 35.24 -7.40
N SER A 2 -12.71 35.12 -7.02
CA SER A 2 -12.27 34.40 -5.83
C SER A 2 -12.72 35.19 -4.60
N ARG A 3 -13.68 34.67 -3.85
CA ARG A 3 -13.96 35.19 -2.51
C ARG A 3 -12.68 34.93 -1.72
N GLN A 4 -11.98 36.01 -1.31
CA GLN A 4 -10.95 35.96 -0.29
C GLN A 4 -11.65 35.45 0.99
N ASN A 5 -11.49 34.17 1.30
CA ASN A 5 -11.89 33.64 2.58
C ASN A 5 -11.04 34.37 3.62
N GLU A 6 -11.69 35.10 4.55
CA GLU A 6 -11.00 35.75 5.64
C GLU A 6 -10.20 34.70 6.41
N TYR A 7 -8.89 34.78 6.32
CA TYR A 7 -7.99 34.00 7.16
C TYR A 7 -8.25 34.38 8.62
N LEU A 8 -8.23 33.39 9.51
CA LEU A 8 -8.31 33.62 10.94
C LEU A 8 -7.21 34.61 11.36
N ASN A 9 -7.57 35.59 12.22
CA ASN A 9 -6.58 36.49 12.78
C ASN A 9 -5.73 35.75 13.84
N GLU A 10 -4.63 36.35 14.30
CA GLU A 10 -3.69 35.73 15.23
C GLU A 10 -4.35 35.25 16.53
N LYS A 11 -5.30 36.03 17.11
CA LYS A 11 -6.04 35.67 18.32
C LYS A 11 -6.90 34.41 18.07
N GLN A 12 -7.55 34.33 16.92
CA GLN A 12 -8.36 33.18 16.51
C GLN A 12 -7.47 31.96 16.26
N ILE A 13 -6.31 32.12 15.65
CA ILE A 13 -5.34 31.03 15.43
C ILE A 13 -4.85 30.49 16.77
N LYS A 14 -4.44 31.33 17.72
CA LYS A 14 -4.01 30.90 19.05
C LYS A 14 -5.10 30.14 19.78
N LYS A 15 -6.35 30.62 19.72
CA LYS A 15 -7.48 29.92 20.34
C LYS A 15 -7.73 28.58 19.64
N LEU A 16 -7.70 28.51 18.31
CA LEU A 16 -7.84 27.26 17.56
C LEU A 16 -6.75 26.26 17.97
N GLN A 17 -5.49 26.69 18.05
CA GLN A 17 -4.37 25.84 18.47
C GLN A 17 -4.61 25.27 19.87
N THR A 18 -4.99 26.12 20.84
CA THR A 18 -5.26 25.69 22.22
C THR A 18 -6.42 24.68 22.28
N ASP A 19 -7.56 25.01 21.66
CA ASP A 19 -8.75 24.14 21.67
C ASP A 19 -8.44 22.80 21.00
N PHE A 20 -7.64 22.81 19.91
CA PHE A 20 -7.32 21.63 19.13
C PHE A 20 -6.31 20.70 19.81
N ILE A 21 -5.27 21.25 20.41
CA ILE A 21 -4.28 20.47 21.16
C ILE A 21 -4.94 19.88 22.42
N SER A 22 -5.74 20.65 23.16
CA SER A 22 -6.47 20.13 24.32
C SER A 22 -7.42 18.98 23.95
N TRP A 23 -8.11 19.09 22.83
CA TRP A 23 -8.92 17.98 22.32
C TRP A 23 -8.07 16.74 22.02
N TYR A 24 -6.93 16.93 21.36
CA TYR A 24 -6.05 15.82 21.02
C TYR A 24 -5.48 15.11 22.25
N GLU A 25 -5.06 15.85 23.26
CA GLU A 25 -4.56 15.30 24.53
C GLU A 25 -5.58 14.37 25.20
N ASN A 26 -6.86 14.73 25.14
CA ASN A 26 -7.95 13.96 25.72
C ASN A 26 -8.42 12.77 24.87
N GLU A 27 -8.40 12.91 23.53
CA GLU A 27 -9.03 11.96 22.59
C GLU A 27 -8.02 11.14 21.78
N ARG A 28 -6.71 11.39 21.95
CA ARG A 28 -5.68 10.70 21.16
C ARG A 28 -5.72 9.20 21.36
N ARG A 29 -5.62 8.47 20.26
CA ARG A 29 -5.54 7.02 20.28
C ARG A 29 -4.22 6.56 20.91
N ASN A 30 -4.28 5.57 21.79
CA ASN A 30 -3.09 4.92 22.36
C ASN A 30 -2.48 3.97 21.31
N LEU A 31 -1.47 4.45 20.57
CA LEU A 31 -0.81 3.71 19.51
C LEU A 31 0.67 3.48 19.87
N PRO A 32 1.26 2.30 19.55
CA PRO A 32 2.62 1.96 19.95
C PRO A 32 3.68 3.00 19.54
N TRP A 33 3.55 3.54 18.33
CA TRP A 33 4.47 4.54 17.79
C TRP A 33 4.27 5.97 18.34
N ARG A 34 3.24 6.19 19.17
CA ARG A 34 2.99 7.44 19.89
C ARG A 34 3.57 7.44 21.30
N GLN A 35 4.17 6.33 21.72
CA GLN A 35 4.80 6.17 23.02
C GLN A 35 6.31 6.49 22.98
N THR A 36 6.81 6.97 21.86
CA THR A 36 8.22 7.27 21.63
C THR A 36 8.40 8.48 20.73
N ASN A 37 9.51 9.19 20.92
CA ASN A 37 9.94 10.27 20.02
C ASN A 37 11.13 9.81 19.15
N ASP A 38 11.49 8.53 19.17
CA ASP A 38 12.57 8.01 18.33
C ASP A 38 12.17 8.09 16.85
N PRO A 39 12.92 8.85 16.02
CA PRO A 39 12.62 9.04 14.61
C PRO A 39 12.57 7.74 13.81
N TYR A 40 13.32 6.70 14.23
CA TYR A 40 13.28 5.39 13.58
C TYR A 40 11.88 4.75 13.67
N PHE A 41 11.32 4.66 14.88
CA PHE A 41 10.01 4.04 15.08
C PHE A 41 8.87 4.87 14.46
N ILE A 42 8.98 6.18 14.53
CA ILE A 42 8.02 7.10 13.88
C ILE A 42 8.07 6.88 12.36
N TRP A 43 9.26 6.87 11.75
CA TRP A 43 9.45 6.61 10.34
C TRP A 43 8.86 5.26 9.91
N ILE A 44 9.16 4.16 10.62
CA ILE A 44 8.62 2.84 10.32
C ILE A 44 7.08 2.86 10.34
N SER A 45 6.48 3.45 11.37
CA SER A 45 5.02 3.52 11.49
C SER A 45 4.39 4.34 10.35
N GLU A 46 4.96 5.49 10.01
CA GLU A 46 4.46 6.36 8.95
C GLU A 46 4.49 5.66 7.58
N ILE A 47 5.54 4.93 7.29
CA ILE A 47 5.63 4.13 6.04
C ILE A 47 4.62 2.97 6.06
N MET A 48 4.42 2.31 7.20
CA MET A 48 3.42 1.22 7.31
C MET A 48 1.99 1.73 7.16
N LEU A 49 1.68 2.89 7.70
CA LEU A 49 0.35 3.52 7.65
C LEU A 49 -0.05 4.02 6.25
N GLN A 50 0.90 4.17 5.33
CA GLN A 50 0.57 4.53 3.95
C GLN A 50 -0.38 3.51 3.33
N GLN A 51 -1.64 3.91 3.07
CA GLN A 51 -2.69 3.08 2.48
C GLN A 51 -3.00 1.77 3.25
N THR A 52 -2.67 1.71 4.53
CA THR A 52 -2.94 0.57 5.42
C THR A 52 -3.69 1.04 6.65
N ARG A 53 -4.69 0.27 7.11
CA ARG A 53 -5.48 0.61 8.30
C ARG A 53 -4.63 0.47 9.56
N VAL A 54 -4.87 1.35 10.54
CA VAL A 54 -4.17 1.39 11.83
C VAL A 54 -4.18 0.02 12.53
N ASP A 55 -5.35 -0.60 12.66
CA ASP A 55 -5.49 -1.90 13.33
C ASP A 55 -4.62 -3.00 12.71
N THR A 56 -4.47 -2.96 11.38
CA THR A 56 -3.56 -3.88 10.68
C THR A 56 -2.11 -3.56 11.01
N VAL A 57 -1.73 -2.29 11.06
CA VAL A 57 -0.34 -1.87 11.27
C VAL A 57 0.18 -2.23 12.64
N ILE A 58 -0.62 -2.21 13.70
CA ILE A 58 -0.17 -2.46 15.08
C ILE A 58 0.62 -3.78 15.20
N ALA A 59 0.04 -4.89 14.74
CA ALA A 59 0.70 -6.20 14.80
C ALA A 59 1.97 -6.27 13.93
N TYR A 60 1.95 -5.61 12.76
CA TYR A 60 3.12 -5.54 11.87
C TYR A 60 4.24 -4.69 12.46
N PHE A 61 3.90 -3.58 13.10
CA PHE A 61 4.87 -2.70 13.75
C PHE A 61 5.66 -3.44 14.83
N TYR A 62 4.99 -4.13 15.74
CA TYR A 62 5.66 -4.92 16.77
C TYR A 62 6.54 -6.01 16.20
N ARG A 63 6.06 -6.77 15.21
CA ARG A 63 6.82 -7.83 14.56
C ARG A 63 8.06 -7.28 13.84
N PHE A 64 7.89 -6.18 13.12
CA PHE A 64 8.96 -5.54 12.35
C PHE A 64 10.04 -4.96 13.26
N THR A 65 9.65 -4.19 14.27
CA THR A 65 10.59 -3.54 15.20
C THR A 65 11.30 -4.53 16.11
N LYS A 66 10.67 -5.68 16.42
CA LYS A 66 11.34 -6.80 17.09
C LYS A 66 12.41 -7.43 16.19
N LYS A 67 12.15 -7.62 14.90
CA LYS A 67 13.12 -8.23 13.95
C LYS A 67 14.22 -7.24 13.56
N TYR A 68 13.87 -5.97 13.39
CA TYR A 68 14.78 -4.89 13.00
C TYR A 68 14.68 -3.74 14.00
N PRO A 69 15.33 -3.86 15.17
CA PRO A 69 15.19 -2.87 16.25
C PRO A 69 15.96 -1.56 16.01
N THR A 70 16.84 -1.51 15.02
CA THR A 70 17.70 -0.35 14.72
C THR A 70 17.81 -0.10 13.21
N ILE A 71 18.21 1.12 12.84
CA ILE A 71 18.55 1.49 11.45
C ILE A 71 19.59 0.53 10.88
N LYS A 72 20.65 0.21 11.66
CA LYS A 72 21.72 -0.71 11.25
C LYS A 72 21.16 -2.11 10.95
N ALA A 73 20.32 -2.66 11.82
CA ALA A 73 19.70 -3.97 11.61
C ALA A 73 18.85 -4.01 10.34
N LEU A 74 18.09 -2.93 10.06
CA LEU A 74 17.30 -2.81 8.84
C LEU A 74 18.19 -2.65 7.58
N ALA A 75 19.25 -1.85 7.65
CA ALA A 75 20.18 -1.65 6.54
C ALA A 75 20.87 -2.96 6.12
N GLN A 76 21.21 -3.81 7.07
CA GLN A 76 21.90 -5.09 6.88
C GLN A 76 20.95 -6.27 6.62
N SER A 77 19.63 -6.06 6.65
CA SER A 77 18.65 -7.13 6.47
C SER A 77 18.80 -7.85 5.12
N ASP A 78 18.51 -9.15 5.06
CA ASP A 78 18.27 -9.82 3.79
C ASP A 78 16.97 -9.30 3.17
N GLU A 79 16.95 -9.11 1.84
CA GLU A 79 15.79 -8.53 1.16
C GLU A 79 14.59 -9.49 1.16
N GLN A 80 14.80 -10.80 1.03
CA GLN A 80 13.70 -11.78 1.04
C GLN A 80 13.11 -11.91 2.45
N GLU A 81 13.95 -11.91 3.49
CA GLU A 81 13.48 -11.87 4.88
C GLU A 81 12.68 -10.60 5.19
N LEU A 82 13.17 -9.43 4.74
CA LEU A 82 12.47 -8.16 4.91
C LEU A 82 11.09 -8.19 4.24
N LEU A 83 11.04 -8.64 2.98
CA LEU A 83 9.78 -8.77 2.25
C LEU A 83 8.84 -9.79 2.91
N LYS A 84 9.40 -10.86 3.54
CA LYS A 84 8.60 -11.84 4.29
C LYS A 84 7.97 -11.25 5.55
N VAL A 85 8.71 -10.45 6.31
CA VAL A 85 8.17 -9.73 7.47
C VAL A 85 7.08 -8.71 7.06
N TRP A 86 7.18 -8.16 5.85
CA TRP A 86 6.23 -7.20 5.27
C TRP A 86 5.02 -7.86 4.59
N GLU A 87 5.04 -9.18 4.41
CA GLU A 87 4.04 -9.92 3.63
C GLU A 87 2.62 -9.68 4.18
N GLY A 88 1.74 -9.26 3.28
CA GLY A 88 0.34 -8.91 3.61
C GLY A 88 0.04 -7.41 3.69
N LEU A 89 1.02 -6.55 4.00
CA LEU A 89 0.81 -5.09 4.00
C LEU A 89 0.64 -4.47 2.60
N GLY A 90 1.10 -5.18 1.56
CA GLY A 90 1.08 -4.67 0.19
C GLY A 90 2.10 -3.55 -0.07
N TYR A 91 2.13 -3.03 -1.32
CA TYR A 91 3.07 -1.96 -1.72
C TYR A 91 4.50 -2.23 -1.26
N TYR A 92 5.04 -3.38 -1.64
CA TYR A 92 6.34 -3.91 -1.18
C TYR A 92 7.54 -3.01 -1.52
N SER A 93 7.37 -2.09 -2.46
CA SER A 93 8.35 -1.01 -2.70
C SER A 93 8.61 -0.16 -1.45
N ARG A 94 7.65 -0.05 -0.53
CA ARG A 94 7.83 0.64 0.75
C ARG A 94 8.89 -0.05 1.60
N ALA A 95 8.83 -1.37 1.76
CA ALA A 95 9.84 -2.14 2.50
C ALA A 95 11.22 -2.02 1.87
N ARG A 96 11.31 -2.13 0.53
CA ARG A 96 12.57 -1.93 -0.18
C ARG A 96 13.15 -0.53 -0.02
N ASN A 97 12.28 0.48 -0.07
CA ASN A 97 12.70 1.86 0.15
C ASN A 97 13.16 2.10 1.59
N LEU A 98 12.48 1.49 2.60
CA LEU A 98 12.94 1.51 3.99
C LEU A 98 14.38 0.99 4.12
N LYS A 99 14.68 -0.17 3.52
CA LYS A 99 16.05 -0.72 3.54
C LYS A 99 17.05 0.22 2.85
N LYS A 100 16.72 0.74 1.66
CA LYS A 100 17.59 1.67 0.94
C LYS A 100 17.83 2.96 1.73
N ALA A 101 16.80 3.53 2.35
CA ALA A 101 16.94 4.70 3.19
C ALA A 101 17.73 4.40 4.48
N ALA A 102 17.56 3.22 5.08
CA ALA A 102 18.40 2.80 6.21
C ALA A 102 19.89 2.69 5.82
N GLN A 103 20.18 2.14 4.62
CA GLN A 103 21.53 2.11 4.07
C GLN A 103 22.07 3.52 3.85
N GLN A 104 21.26 4.41 3.31
CA GLN A 104 21.59 5.83 3.10
C GLN A 104 21.93 6.52 4.43
N ILE A 105 21.13 6.30 5.47
CA ILE A 105 21.42 6.85 6.82
C ILE A 105 22.75 6.31 7.37
N MET A 106 23.05 5.04 7.15
CA MET A 106 24.34 4.46 7.58
C MET A 106 25.54 5.05 6.86
N THR A 107 25.42 5.41 5.58
CA THR A 107 26.55 5.87 4.76
C THR A 107 26.70 7.39 4.70
N GLU A 108 25.58 8.14 4.74
CA GLU A 108 25.59 9.59 4.55
C GLU A 108 25.41 10.37 5.86
N PHE A 109 24.92 9.71 6.92
CA PHE A 109 24.59 10.33 8.20
C PHE A 109 25.12 9.55 9.41
N ASP A 110 26.18 8.76 9.25
CA ASP A 110 26.87 8.00 10.31
C ASP A 110 25.93 7.13 11.17
N GLY A 111 24.83 6.65 10.59
CA GLY A 111 23.83 5.85 11.28
C GLY A 111 22.87 6.64 12.18
N VAL A 112 22.98 7.97 12.22
CA VAL A 112 22.10 8.86 12.97
C VAL A 112 20.99 9.38 12.05
N PHE A 113 19.72 9.27 12.47
CA PHE A 113 18.62 9.79 11.68
C PHE A 113 18.72 11.32 11.55
N PRO A 114 18.75 11.89 10.33
CA PRO A 114 18.93 13.33 10.15
C PRO A 114 17.72 14.10 10.70
N SER A 115 17.99 15.25 11.31
CA SER A 115 16.93 16.15 11.83
C SER A 115 16.58 17.29 10.87
N ASP A 116 17.45 17.59 9.91
CA ASP A 116 17.15 18.63 8.90
C ASP A 116 16.08 18.15 7.92
N ILE A 117 15.15 19.05 7.54
CA ILE A 117 14.01 18.68 6.70
C ILE A 117 14.42 18.27 5.29
N GLU A 118 15.42 18.91 4.70
CA GLU A 118 15.88 18.58 3.36
C GLU A 118 16.69 17.28 3.38
N ALA A 119 17.48 17.04 4.43
CA ALA A 119 18.15 15.77 4.64
C ALA A 119 17.14 14.61 4.85
N ILE A 120 16.07 14.82 5.61
CA ILE A 120 14.98 13.83 5.75
C ILE A 120 14.32 13.56 4.38
N ARG A 121 14.07 14.58 3.58
CA ARG A 121 13.46 14.46 2.25
C ARG A 121 14.35 13.76 1.22
N SER A 122 15.67 13.82 1.38
CA SER A 122 16.62 13.13 0.51
C SER A 122 16.59 11.62 0.65
N LEU A 123 16.08 11.10 1.77
CA LEU A 123 16.02 9.67 2.05
C LEU A 123 15.06 8.93 1.12
N LYS A 124 15.48 7.79 0.62
CA LYS A 124 14.73 7.01 -0.38
C LYS A 124 13.32 6.64 0.10
N GLY A 125 12.31 7.08 -0.64
CA GLY A 125 10.91 6.77 -0.36
C GLY A 125 10.26 7.66 0.70
N ILE A 126 10.94 8.67 1.20
CA ILE A 126 10.38 9.70 2.06
C ILE A 126 9.91 10.88 1.21
N GLY A 127 8.60 11.04 1.14
CA GLY A 127 7.97 12.20 0.49
C GLY A 127 7.71 13.34 1.47
N PRO A 128 7.22 14.50 0.95
CA PRO A 128 6.98 15.68 1.78
C PRO A 128 6.06 15.45 2.99
N TYR A 129 5.07 14.57 2.87
CA TYR A 129 4.20 14.19 4.00
C TYR A 129 4.98 13.48 5.10
N THR A 130 5.69 12.40 4.74
CA THR A 130 6.44 11.59 5.71
C THR A 130 7.55 12.41 6.36
N ALA A 131 8.23 13.28 5.59
CA ALA A 131 9.26 14.17 6.12
C ALA A 131 8.66 15.15 7.14
N GLY A 132 7.52 15.78 6.84
CA GLY A 132 6.83 16.67 7.77
C GLY A 132 6.37 15.96 9.05
N ALA A 133 5.86 14.73 8.93
CA ALA A 133 5.47 13.92 10.08
C ALA A 133 6.68 13.59 10.99
N ILE A 134 7.79 13.10 10.41
CA ILE A 134 9.01 12.80 11.18
C ILE A 134 9.58 14.07 11.79
N ALA A 135 9.73 15.15 11.02
CA ALA A 135 10.29 16.40 11.50
C ALA A 135 9.48 16.99 12.67
N SER A 136 8.15 16.95 12.58
CA SER A 136 7.30 17.50 13.64
C SER A 136 7.20 16.60 14.86
N ILE A 137 7.05 15.29 14.69
CA ILE A 137 6.82 14.34 15.79
C ILE A 137 8.13 14.03 16.53
N ALA A 138 9.20 13.70 15.80
CA ALA A 138 10.46 13.31 16.41
C ALA A 138 11.32 14.52 16.83
N PHE A 139 11.34 15.58 16.01
CA PHE A 139 12.28 16.68 16.16
C PHE A 139 11.61 18.01 16.53
N GLN A 140 10.30 18.00 16.80
CA GLN A 140 9.52 19.17 17.20
C GLN A 140 9.68 20.40 16.29
N LYS A 141 9.86 20.15 14.98
CA LYS A 141 9.92 21.20 13.96
C LYS A 141 8.52 21.54 13.45
N ALA A 142 8.22 22.82 13.30
CA ALA A 142 6.91 23.28 12.81
C ALA A 142 6.72 23.01 11.31
N GLU A 143 6.85 21.74 10.89
CA GLU A 143 6.70 21.25 9.52
C GLU A 143 5.34 20.57 9.34
N PRO A 144 4.52 20.98 8.35
CA PRO A 144 3.23 20.38 8.09
C PRO A 144 3.34 18.96 7.51
N ALA A 145 2.53 18.04 8.05
CA ALA A 145 2.33 16.70 7.47
C ALA A 145 1.03 16.68 6.66
N ILE A 146 1.13 16.93 5.35
CA ILE A 146 -0.04 17.12 4.48
C ILE A 146 -0.42 15.82 3.78
N ASP A 147 -1.46 15.15 4.30
CA ASP A 147 -2.09 14.00 3.68
C ASP A 147 -3.51 14.32 3.16
N GLY A 148 -4.23 13.31 2.68
CA GLY A 148 -5.62 13.48 2.24
C GLY A 148 -6.59 13.86 3.36
N ASN A 149 -6.28 13.51 4.62
CA ASN A 149 -7.09 13.91 5.78
C ASN A 149 -6.88 15.39 6.11
N ALA A 150 -5.61 15.81 6.19
CA ALA A 150 -5.25 17.20 6.44
C ALA A 150 -5.84 18.11 5.34
N MET A 151 -5.70 17.74 4.05
CA MET A 151 -6.30 18.51 2.96
C MET A 151 -7.82 18.61 3.07
N ARG A 152 -8.52 17.54 3.46
CA ARG A 152 -9.98 17.56 3.66
C ARG A 152 -10.38 18.45 4.83
N VAL A 153 -9.70 18.32 5.99
CA VAL A 153 -9.97 19.16 7.17
C VAL A 153 -9.79 20.63 6.83
N ILE A 154 -8.66 20.99 6.22
CA ILE A 154 -8.33 22.37 5.85
C ILE A 154 -9.27 22.91 4.76
N SER A 155 -9.63 22.08 3.76
CA SER A 155 -10.64 22.48 2.76
C SER A 155 -11.96 22.87 3.39
N ARG A 156 -12.43 22.10 4.39
CA ARG A 156 -13.66 22.41 5.12
C ARG A 156 -13.53 23.58 6.08
N LEU A 157 -12.38 23.68 6.75
CA LEU A 157 -12.12 24.74 7.73
C LEU A 157 -12.10 26.13 7.07
N TYR A 158 -11.49 26.24 5.89
CA TYR A 158 -11.30 27.49 5.17
C TYR A 158 -12.13 27.64 3.89
N GLY A 159 -12.93 26.61 3.50
CA GLY A 159 -13.68 26.64 2.22
C GLY A 159 -12.76 26.61 1.00
N VAL A 160 -11.62 25.91 1.06
CA VAL A 160 -10.68 25.83 -0.07
C VAL A 160 -11.29 24.98 -1.18
N ASP A 161 -11.55 25.59 -2.33
CA ASP A 161 -12.19 24.99 -3.51
C ASP A 161 -11.19 24.40 -4.52
N SER A 162 -9.89 24.49 -4.23
CA SER A 162 -8.85 23.88 -5.05
C SER A 162 -8.93 22.37 -5.02
N ASP A 163 -8.81 21.73 -6.20
CA ASP A 163 -8.89 20.30 -6.35
C ASP A 163 -7.71 19.59 -5.66
N ILE A 164 -7.97 18.85 -4.59
CA ILE A 164 -6.95 18.15 -3.80
C ILE A 164 -6.27 16.99 -4.56
N ALA A 165 -6.79 16.57 -5.71
CA ALA A 165 -6.14 15.58 -6.57
C ALA A 165 -5.01 16.18 -7.42
N LYS A 166 -4.94 17.52 -7.55
CA LYS A 166 -3.91 18.21 -8.32
C LYS A 166 -2.68 18.50 -7.47
N PRO A 167 -1.47 18.11 -7.89
CA PRO A 167 -0.23 18.36 -7.13
C PRO A 167 -0.02 19.85 -6.80
N ALA A 168 -0.37 20.77 -7.71
CA ALA A 168 -0.24 22.20 -7.51
C ALA A 168 -1.05 22.75 -6.32
N SER A 169 -2.18 22.11 -5.98
CA SER A 169 -3.01 22.53 -4.84
C SER A 169 -2.29 22.36 -3.51
N ARG A 170 -1.29 21.47 -3.42
CA ARG A 170 -0.56 21.19 -2.18
C ARG A 170 0.07 22.45 -1.57
N LYS A 171 0.55 23.38 -2.42
CA LYS A 171 1.16 24.64 -1.98
C LYS A 171 0.19 25.49 -1.15
N ILE A 172 -1.10 25.53 -1.53
CA ILE A 172 -2.13 26.28 -0.81
C ILE A 172 -2.31 25.72 0.61
N PHE A 173 -2.35 24.39 0.73
CA PHE A 173 -2.48 23.72 2.03
C PHE A 173 -1.23 23.89 2.89
N ASP A 174 -0.04 23.87 2.29
CA ASP A 174 1.22 24.13 2.99
C ASP A 174 1.25 25.54 3.57
N GLU A 175 0.90 26.55 2.78
CA GLU A 175 0.85 27.95 3.23
C GLU A 175 -0.14 28.16 4.38
N ILE A 176 -1.31 27.50 4.35
CA ILE A 176 -2.30 27.58 5.41
C ILE A 176 -1.78 26.89 6.67
N LEU A 177 -1.29 25.67 6.53
CA LEU A 177 -0.85 24.85 7.67
C LEU A 177 0.38 25.43 8.36
N ARG A 178 1.32 26.05 7.65
CA ARG A 178 2.45 26.76 8.24
C ARG A 178 2.03 27.91 9.14
N LYS A 179 0.88 28.54 8.87
CA LYS A 179 0.30 29.58 9.76
C LYS A 179 -0.43 29.00 10.95
N LEU A 180 -0.91 27.75 10.83
CA LEU A 180 -1.71 27.12 11.87
C LEU A 180 -0.90 26.26 12.85
N ILE A 181 0.19 25.67 12.40
CA ILE A 181 0.99 24.76 13.21
C ILE A 181 1.70 25.51 14.35
N PRO A 182 1.47 25.16 15.65
CA PRO A 182 2.15 25.82 16.75
C PRO A 182 3.59 25.32 16.84
N THR A 183 4.52 26.21 17.18
CA THR A 183 5.92 25.86 17.44
C THR A 183 6.12 25.08 18.73
N SER A 184 5.19 25.17 19.67
CA SER A 184 5.26 24.50 20.98
C SER A 184 4.86 23.02 20.94
N ALA A 185 4.00 22.60 19.98
CA ALA A 185 3.50 21.24 19.89
C ALA A 185 3.20 20.86 18.42
N PRO A 186 4.18 20.94 17.50
CA PRO A 186 3.92 20.72 16.07
C PRO A 186 3.57 19.26 15.75
N GLY A 187 4.19 18.31 16.45
CA GLY A 187 3.90 16.89 16.30
C GLY A 187 2.48 16.54 16.72
N ASP A 188 2.02 17.06 17.86
CA ASP A 188 0.67 16.83 18.35
C ASP A 188 -0.38 17.46 17.44
N PHE A 189 -0.10 18.65 16.89
CA PHE A 189 -0.97 19.30 15.92
C PHE A 189 -1.16 18.48 14.64
N ASN A 190 -0.09 17.93 14.07
CA ASN A 190 -0.18 17.07 12.90
C ASN A 190 -0.92 15.77 13.21
N GLN A 191 -0.64 15.13 14.34
CA GLN A 191 -1.34 13.92 14.77
C GLN A 191 -2.82 14.20 15.06
N ALA A 192 -3.15 15.36 15.66
CA ALA A 192 -4.52 15.81 15.85
C ALA A 192 -5.28 15.93 14.52
N LEU A 193 -4.64 16.48 13.46
CA LEU A 193 -5.25 16.55 12.12
C LEU A 193 -5.53 15.15 11.53
N MET A 194 -4.64 14.20 11.74
CA MET A 194 -4.83 12.81 11.30
C MET A 194 -5.99 12.15 12.04
N ASP A 195 -6.08 12.32 13.37
CA ASP A 195 -7.15 11.74 14.18
C ASP A 195 -8.49 12.41 13.91
N LEU A 196 -8.53 13.73 13.84
CA LEU A 196 -9.74 14.48 13.47
C LEU A 196 -10.24 14.04 12.08
N GLY A 197 -9.36 13.95 11.11
CA GLY A 197 -9.70 13.53 9.75
C GLY A 197 -10.20 12.10 9.68
N SER A 198 -9.62 11.18 10.45
CA SER A 198 -10.03 9.76 10.42
C SER A 198 -11.27 9.45 11.26
N GLY A 199 -11.49 10.17 12.37
CA GLY A 199 -12.55 9.88 13.33
C GLY A 199 -13.75 10.82 13.24
N VAL A 200 -13.54 12.13 13.17
CA VAL A 200 -14.58 13.16 13.28
C VAL A 200 -14.91 13.80 11.92
N CYS A 201 -13.92 14.40 11.26
CA CYS A 201 -14.10 15.08 9.98
C CYS A 201 -14.01 14.09 8.82
N THR A 202 -14.80 13.03 8.85
CA THR A 202 -14.79 11.94 7.87
C THR A 202 -15.25 12.38 6.48
N PRO A 203 -14.92 11.64 5.39
CA PRO A 203 -15.32 11.98 4.03
C PRO A 203 -16.83 12.08 3.84
N LYS A 204 -17.57 11.13 4.45
CA LYS A 204 -19.03 11.08 4.43
C LYS A 204 -19.52 11.22 5.87
N LYS A 205 -20.57 12.01 6.10
CA LYS A 205 -21.20 12.20 7.41
C LYS A 205 -20.20 12.63 8.51
N PRO A 206 -19.55 13.80 8.41
CA PRO A 206 -18.68 14.31 9.46
C PRO A 206 -19.46 14.64 10.72
N GLU A 207 -18.90 14.35 11.88
CA GLU A 207 -19.51 14.61 13.20
C GLU A 207 -19.20 16.03 13.66
N CYS A 208 -19.78 17.04 12.99
CA CYS A 208 -19.44 18.43 13.20
C CYS A 208 -19.80 18.96 14.60
N LEU A 209 -20.80 18.39 15.27
CA LEU A 209 -21.22 18.83 16.60
C LEU A 209 -20.16 18.56 17.68
N SER A 210 -19.44 17.43 17.57
CA SER A 210 -18.32 17.05 18.45
C SER A 210 -16.96 17.60 18.01
N CYS A 211 -16.90 18.27 16.84
CA CYS A 211 -15.64 18.75 16.28
C CYS A 211 -15.06 19.93 17.07
N PRO A 212 -13.80 19.87 17.55
CA PRO A 212 -13.15 20.96 18.27
C PRO A 212 -12.98 22.23 17.43
N LEU A 213 -12.96 22.08 16.09
CA LEU A 213 -12.78 23.19 15.15
C LEU A 213 -14.09 23.81 14.66
N LYS A 214 -15.26 23.36 15.14
CA LYS A 214 -16.57 23.78 14.59
C LYS A 214 -16.78 25.30 14.60
N ASN A 215 -16.32 25.98 15.65
CA ASN A 215 -16.51 27.42 15.80
C ASN A 215 -15.71 28.26 14.79
N PHE A 216 -14.65 27.68 14.23
CA PHE A 216 -13.79 28.29 13.22
C PHE A 216 -14.13 27.83 11.80
N CYS A 217 -14.93 26.75 11.66
CA CYS A 217 -15.09 26.04 10.41
C CYS A 217 -16.06 26.74 9.45
N PHE A 218 -15.53 27.15 8.28
CA PHE A 218 -16.33 27.73 7.18
C PHE A 218 -17.45 26.79 6.74
N SER A 219 -17.13 25.52 6.46
CA SER A 219 -18.15 24.57 5.95
C SER A 219 -19.24 24.28 6.96
N TYR A 220 -18.94 24.30 8.27
CA TYR A 220 -19.96 24.13 9.31
C TYR A 220 -20.89 25.35 9.36
N LYS A 221 -20.34 26.56 9.37
CA LYS A 221 -21.12 27.82 9.39
C LYS A 221 -22.01 27.98 8.15
N THR A 222 -21.54 27.50 7.00
CA THR A 222 -22.26 27.65 5.72
C THR A 222 -23.03 26.40 5.29
N GLN A 223 -23.04 25.33 6.11
CA GLN A 223 -23.68 24.03 5.81
C GLN A 223 -23.18 23.41 4.49
N GLN A 224 -21.88 23.51 4.19
CA GLN A 224 -21.28 23.09 2.92
C GLN A 224 -20.25 21.96 3.08
N GLN A 225 -20.36 21.12 4.10
CA GLN A 225 -19.38 20.06 4.39
C GLN A 225 -19.20 19.08 3.23
N GLU A 226 -20.27 18.81 2.46
CA GLU A 226 -20.24 17.87 1.34
C GLU A 226 -19.62 18.47 0.06
N LYS A 227 -19.55 19.80 -0.04
CA LYS A 227 -18.88 20.47 -1.17
C LYS A 227 -17.35 20.37 -1.08
N PHE A 228 -16.83 20.14 0.12
CA PHE A 228 -15.39 20.12 0.39
C PHE A 228 -14.93 18.76 0.93
N PRO A 229 -13.76 18.29 0.50
CA PRO A 229 -12.87 18.89 -0.49
C PRO A 229 -13.37 18.68 -1.94
N VAL A 230 -13.01 19.58 -2.83
CA VAL A 230 -13.15 19.33 -4.28
C VAL A 230 -12.11 18.28 -4.68
N LYS A 231 -12.56 17.21 -5.36
CA LYS A 231 -11.67 16.12 -5.76
C LYS A 231 -12.11 15.50 -7.09
N THR A 232 -11.27 15.60 -8.10
CA THR A 232 -11.44 14.86 -9.35
C THR A 232 -11.35 13.35 -9.09
N LYS A 233 -12.29 12.59 -9.65
CA LYS A 233 -12.30 11.12 -9.53
C LYS A 233 -11.09 10.53 -10.26
N ALA A 234 -10.40 9.60 -9.60
CA ALA A 234 -9.34 8.84 -10.24
C ALA A 234 -9.87 7.97 -11.39
N ALA A 235 -9.04 7.74 -12.40
CA ALA A 235 -9.35 6.80 -13.47
C ALA A 235 -9.59 5.39 -12.91
N LYS A 236 -10.48 4.64 -13.54
CA LYS A 236 -10.70 3.23 -13.17
C LYS A 236 -9.45 2.40 -13.50
N PRO A 237 -9.12 1.38 -12.69
CA PRO A 237 -8.04 0.46 -13.00
C PRO A 237 -8.25 -0.21 -14.36
N LYS A 238 -7.16 -0.36 -15.12
CA LYS A 238 -7.16 -1.07 -16.43
C LYS A 238 -7.25 -2.57 -16.18
N ASP A 239 -8.17 -3.26 -16.87
CA ASP A 239 -8.24 -4.72 -16.84
C ASP A 239 -7.04 -5.32 -17.60
N VAL A 240 -6.40 -6.33 -16.99
CA VAL A 240 -5.30 -7.13 -17.57
C VAL A 240 -5.58 -8.59 -17.30
N TYR A 241 -5.32 -9.43 -18.31
CA TYR A 241 -5.69 -10.84 -18.32
C TYR A 241 -4.45 -11.72 -18.32
N TYR A 242 -4.44 -12.72 -17.44
CA TYR A 242 -3.33 -13.67 -17.29
C TYR A 242 -3.84 -15.10 -17.25
N VAL A 243 -3.00 -15.99 -17.72
CA VAL A 243 -3.03 -17.40 -17.39
C VAL A 243 -1.88 -17.69 -16.43
N ALA A 244 -2.19 -18.23 -15.27
CA ALA A 244 -1.22 -18.75 -14.32
C ALA A 244 -1.12 -20.27 -14.48
N VAL A 245 0.08 -20.82 -14.39
CA VAL A 245 0.30 -22.26 -14.56
C VAL A 245 0.98 -22.88 -13.35
N ALA A 246 0.27 -23.79 -12.68
CA ALA A 246 0.80 -24.63 -11.60
C ALA A 246 1.40 -25.90 -12.21
N ILE A 247 2.68 -25.87 -12.55
CA ILE A 247 3.40 -26.99 -13.14
C ILE A 247 4.06 -27.78 -12.02
N VAL A 248 3.78 -29.09 -11.95
CA VAL A 248 4.37 -30.02 -11.00
C VAL A 248 5.33 -30.99 -11.71
N ASN A 249 6.46 -31.32 -11.07
CA ASN A 249 7.37 -32.37 -11.52
C ASN A 249 7.01 -33.74 -10.93
N ASP A 250 7.74 -34.79 -11.34
CA ASP A 250 7.55 -36.18 -10.88
C ASP A 250 7.75 -36.33 -9.36
N SER A 251 8.53 -35.43 -8.73
CA SER A 251 8.72 -35.41 -7.27
C SER A 251 7.59 -34.72 -6.50
N GLY A 252 6.54 -34.21 -7.18
CA GLY A 252 5.43 -33.50 -6.57
C GLY A 252 5.75 -32.04 -6.19
N GLU A 253 6.84 -31.48 -6.73
CA GLU A 253 7.26 -30.11 -6.50
C GLU A 253 6.69 -29.18 -7.57
N TYR A 254 6.32 -27.96 -7.18
CA TYR A 254 5.72 -26.95 -8.06
C TYR A 254 6.74 -25.94 -8.55
N LEU A 255 6.64 -25.61 -9.82
CA LEU A 255 7.45 -24.54 -10.41
C LEU A 255 7.02 -23.18 -9.89
N LEU A 256 7.91 -22.52 -9.17
CA LEU A 256 7.82 -21.11 -8.82
C LEU A 256 8.82 -20.32 -9.67
N VAL A 257 8.43 -19.12 -10.08
CA VAL A 257 9.30 -18.20 -10.83
C VAL A 257 9.41 -16.90 -10.05
N GLN A 258 10.64 -16.44 -9.84
CA GLN A 258 10.87 -15.13 -9.25
C GLN A 258 10.64 -14.04 -10.30
N ARG A 259 9.78 -13.08 -9.96
CA ARG A 259 9.51 -11.93 -10.83
C ARG A 259 10.76 -11.07 -11.03
N PRO A 260 10.80 -10.27 -12.12
CA PRO A 260 11.92 -9.36 -12.39
C PRO A 260 12.27 -8.46 -11.21
N ASP A 261 13.45 -7.87 -11.25
CA ASP A 261 13.95 -7.00 -10.18
C ASP A 261 13.21 -5.67 -10.09
N GLU A 262 12.50 -5.31 -11.17
CA GLU A 262 11.71 -4.08 -11.27
C GLU A 262 10.25 -4.35 -11.64
N GLY A 263 9.41 -3.34 -11.54
CA GLY A 263 8.00 -3.41 -11.89
C GLY A 263 7.10 -3.91 -10.76
N LEU A 264 5.87 -4.27 -11.15
CA LEU A 264 4.84 -4.69 -10.20
C LEU A 264 5.20 -6.04 -9.56
N LEU A 265 5.17 -6.12 -8.22
CA LEU A 265 5.51 -7.31 -7.44
C LEU A 265 6.95 -7.81 -7.67
N ALA A 266 7.89 -6.91 -7.96
CA ALA A 266 9.29 -7.22 -8.22
C ALA A 266 9.89 -8.16 -7.17
N LYS A 267 10.75 -9.10 -7.60
CA LYS A 267 11.48 -10.10 -6.78
C LYS A 267 10.61 -11.05 -5.93
N MET A 268 9.28 -10.97 -6.05
CA MET A 268 8.38 -11.91 -5.38
C MET A 268 8.24 -13.20 -6.19
N TRP A 269 7.86 -14.26 -5.52
CA TRP A 269 7.66 -15.57 -6.14
C TRP A 269 6.21 -15.78 -6.57
N THR A 270 6.01 -16.31 -7.76
CA THR A 270 4.67 -16.60 -8.31
C THR A 270 4.72 -17.91 -9.11
N PHE A 271 3.57 -18.53 -9.34
CA PHE A 271 3.46 -19.43 -10.48
C PHE A 271 3.80 -18.63 -11.75
N PRO A 272 4.34 -19.27 -12.81
CA PRO A 272 4.50 -18.60 -14.08
C PRO A 272 3.19 -17.93 -14.52
N LEU A 273 3.28 -16.65 -14.91
CA LEU A 273 2.16 -15.82 -15.35
C LEU A 273 2.38 -15.45 -16.82
N ILE A 274 1.41 -15.75 -17.66
CA ILE A 274 1.41 -15.47 -19.09
C ILE A 274 0.32 -14.43 -19.35
N GLU A 275 0.69 -13.27 -19.87
CA GLU A 275 -0.27 -12.24 -20.26
C GLU A 275 -0.94 -12.68 -21.57
N VAL A 276 -2.26 -12.58 -21.62
CA VAL A 276 -3.07 -12.98 -22.77
C VAL A 276 -4.04 -11.87 -23.16
N SER A 277 -4.57 -11.93 -24.38
CA SER A 277 -5.62 -11.03 -24.79
C SER A 277 -6.92 -11.32 -24.01
N ARG A 278 -7.81 -10.32 -23.95
CA ARG A 278 -9.14 -10.54 -23.39
C ARG A 278 -9.90 -11.66 -24.11
N GLN A 279 -9.77 -11.73 -25.42
CA GLN A 279 -10.45 -12.73 -26.23
C GLN A 279 -9.95 -14.15 -25.90
N ASP A 280 -8.62 -14.35 -25.82
CA ASP A 280 -8.03 -15.63 -25.45
C ASP A 280 -8.40 -16.04 -24.04
N PHE A 281 -8.45 -15.08 -23.11
CA PHE A 281 -8.87 -15.33 -21.74
C PHE A 281 -10.35 -15.82 -21.67
N GLU A 282 -11.26 -15.13 -22.36
CA GLU A 282 -12.68 -15.50 -22.40
C GLU A 282 -12.90 -16.85 -23.11
N MET A 283 -12.11 -17.15 -24.16
CA MET A 283 -12.12 -18.47 -24.80
C MET A 283 -11.62 -19.56 -23.83
N ALA A 284 -10.47 -19.32 -23.16
CA ALA A 284 -9.94 -20.27 -22.19
C ALA A 284 -10.91 -20.51 -21.03
N GLN A 285 -11.56 -19.45 -20.52
CA GLN A 285 -12.55 -19.54 -19.45
C GLN A 285 -13.77 -20.41 -19.85
N LYS A 286 -14.25 -20.26 -21.10
CA LYS A 286 -15.40 -21.02 -21.61
C LYS A 286 -15.05 -22.47 -21.87
N ASN A 287 -13.99 -22.70 -22.64
CA ASN A 287 -13.66 -24.01 -23.19
C ASN A 287 -13.12 -24.97 -22.13
N PHE A 288 -12.54 -24.45 -21.05
CA PHE A 288 -11.96 -25.23 -19.95
C PHE A 288 -12.74 -25.06 -18.64
N ALA A 289 -14.02 -24.73 -18.69
CA ALA A 289 -14.87 -24.56 -17.52
C ALA A 289 -15.07 -25.90 -16.76
N LYS A 290 -15.26 -25.81 -15.44
CA LYS A 290 -15.41 -26.96 -14.53
C LYS A 290 -16.57 -27.90 -14.91
N ASN A 291 -17.59 -27.40 -15.63
CA ASN A 291 -18.79 -28.15 -16.05
C ASN A 291 -18.77 -28.55 -17.52
N ALA A 292 -17.65 -28.39 -18.22
CA ALA A 292 -17.53 -28.99 -19.56
C ALA A 292 -17.60 -30.53 -19.41
N ALA A 293 -18.32 -31.20 -20.36
CA ALA A 293 -18.55 -32.65 -20.32
C ALA A 293 -17.25 -33.43 -20.01
N PRO A 294 -17.33 -34.56 -19.30
CA PRO A 294 -16.15 -35.34 -18.96
C PRO A 294 -15.48 -35.80 -20.25
N ILE A 295 -14.37 -35.13 -20.57
CA ILE A 295 -13.47 -35.55 -21.63
C ILE A 295 -12.49 -36.49 -20.96
N ASP A 296 -12.33 -37.69 -21.48
CA ASP A 296 -11.40 -38.70 -20.99
C ASP A 296 -10.00 -38.08 -20.80
N LEU A 297 -9.38 -38.40 -19.65
CA LEU A 297 -8.08 -37.82 -19.25
C LEU A 297 -6.99 -38.03 -20.31
N PHE A 298 -7.20 -38.98 -21.20
CA PHE A 298 -6.26 -39.44 -22.25
C PHE A 298 -6.72 -39.16 -23.68
N SER A 299 -7.91 -38.59 -23.89
CA SER A 299 -8.30 -38.21 -25.26
C SER A 299 -7.43 -37.03 -25.70
N VAL A 300 -6.65 -37.27 -26.75
CA VAL A 300 -5.75 -36.29 -27.37
C VAL A 300 -6.51 -34.98 -27.65
N ALA A 301 -5.96 -33.88 -27.17
CA ALA A 301 -6.52 -32.54 -27.32
C ALA A 301 -6.32 -32.05 -28.78
N GLU A 302 -6.96 -32.64 -29.77
CA GLU A 302 -6.87 -32.14 -31.15
C GLU A 302 -7.83 -30.98 -31.48
N GLU A 303 -8.76 -30.61 -30.61
CA GLU A 303 -9.82 -29.67 -31.03
C GLU A 303 -9.96 -28.36 -30.23
N VAL A 304 -9.23 -28.14 -29.13
CA VAL A 304 -9.24 -26.83 -28.46
C VAL A 304 -7.78 -26.42 -28.24
N PRO A 305 -7.27 -25.48 -29.02
CA PRO A 305 -5.91 -25.01 -28.79
C PRO A 305 -5.82 -24.34 -27.42
N LEU A 306 -5.01 -24.93 -26.55
CA LEU A 306 -4.48 -24.22 -25.41
C LEU A 306 -3.87 -22.91 -25.91
N PRO A 307 -3.92 -21.80 -25.14
CA PRO A 307 -3.23 -20.59 -25.54
C PRO A 307 -1.82 -20.94 -26.05
N ALA A 308 -1.47 -20.56 -27.26
CA ALA A 308 -0.19 -20.90 -27.90
C ALA A 308 1.05 -20.45 -27.08
N SER A 309 0.82 -19.63 -26.05
CA SER A 309 1.80 -19.13 -25.10
C SER A 309 2.09 -20.07 -23.91
N LEU A 310 1.38 -21.21 -23.77
CA LEU A 310 1.66 -22.14 -22.67
C LEU A 310 2.98 -22.85 -22.85
N PRO A 311 3.71 -23.17 -21.75
CA PRO A 311 4.98 -23.90 -21.84
C PRO A 311 4.84 -25.25 -22.54
N GLN A 312 5.80 -25.55 -23.40
CA GLN A 312 5.92 -26.85 -24.07
C GLN A 312 6.40 -27.94 -23.10
N ASN A 313 6.22 -29.20 -23.45
CA ASN A 313 6.63 -30.35 -22.65
C ASN A 313 5.97 -30.43 -21.29
N VAL A 314 4.70 -30.06 -21.26
CA VAL A 314 3.82 -30.14 -20.06
C VAL A 314 2.54 -30.87 -20.48
N VAL A 315 2.13 -31.87 -19.73
CA VAL A 315 0.84 -32.53 -19.89
C VAL A 315 -0.18 -31.70 -19.11
N TRP A 316 -1.08 -31.04 -19.79
CA TRP A 316 -2.05 -30.12 -19.20
C TRP A 316 -3.34 -30.83 -18.80
N GLN A 317 -3.86 -30.49 -17.62
CA GLN A 317 -5.22 -30.84 -17.26
C GLN A 317 -6.21 -30.05 -18.14
N LYS A 318 -7.23 -30.72 -18.67
CA LYS A 318 -8.21 -30.13 -19.59
C LYS A 318 -9.16 -29.10 -18.95
N ARG A 319 -9.05 -28.84 -17.65
CA ARG A 319 -9.89 -27.87 -16.94
C ARG A 319 -9.01 -26.88 -16.20
N HIS A 320 -9.40 -25.62 -16.20
CA HIS A 320 -8.79 -24.67 -15.29
C HIS A 320 -9.27 -24.90 -13.85
N LEU A 321 -8.43 -24.64 -12.87
CA LEU A 321 -8.72 -24.83 -11.45
C LEU A 321 -9.61 -23.69 -10.89
N GLY A 322 -9.76 -22.59 -11.60
CA GLY A 322 -10.59 -21.46 -11.23
C GLY A 322 -10.00 -20.11 -11.69
N GLU A 323 -10.76 -19.05 -11.43
CA GLU A 323 -10.38 -17.67 -11.70
C GLU A 323 -10.17 -16.92 -10.38
N ILE A 324 -9.15 -16.07 -10.34
CA ILE A 324 -9.02 -15.03 -9.32
C ILE A 324 -9.09 -13.64 -9.93
N LYS A 325 -9.66 -12.69 -9.17
CA LYS A 325 -9.60 -11.25 -9.49
C LYS A 325 -8.81 -10.53 -8.41
N HIS A 326 -7.90 -9.66 -8.82
CA HIS A 326 -7.13 -8.83 -7.91
C HIS A 326 -7.00 -7.41 -8.43
N ILE A 327 -7.34 -6.43 -7.58
CA ILE A 327 -7.33 -5.01 -7.94
C ILE A 327 -6.12 -4.35 -7.28
N PHE A 328 -5.29 -3.75 -8.11
CA PHE A 328 -4.24 -2.81 -7.74
C PHE A 328 -4.75 -1.37 -7.94
N SER A 329 -3.97 -0.38 -7.56
CA SER A 329 -4.36 1.04 -7.72
C SER A 329 -4.65 1.44 -9.17
N HIS A 330 -3.95 0.86 -10.15
CA HIS A 330 -4.04 1.22 -11.59
C HIS A 330 -4.35 0.03 -12.50
N LEU A 331 -4.32 -1.20 -11.99
CA LEU A 331 -4.58 -2.43 -12.73
C LEU A 331 -5.59 -3.31 -12.01
N LYS A 332 -6.36 -4.06 -12.79
CA LYS A 332 -7.22 -5.13 -12.31
C LYS A 332 -6.85 -6.41 -13.05
N TRP A 333 -6.29 -7.35 -12.32
CA TRP A 333 -5.91 -8.64 -12.85
C TRP A 333 -7.08 -9.62 -12.83
N HIS A 334 -7.27 -10.28 -13.96
CA HIS A 334 -8.08 -11.47 -14.14
C HIS A 334 -7.14 -12.61 -14.43
N VAL A 335 -7.12 -13.64 -13.59
CA VAL A 335 -6.15 -14.72 -13.72
C VAL A 335 -6.86 -16.07 -13.65
N LEU A 336 -6.74 -16.87 -14.71
CA LEU A 336 -7.12 -18.28 -14.72
C LEU A 336 -5.93 -19.13 -14.27
N LEU A 337 -6.19 -20.15 -13.44
CA LEU A 337 -5.17 -21.10 -13.01
C LEU A 337 -5.32 -22.42 -13.75
N PHE A 338 -4.29 -22.81 -14.47
CA PHE A 338 -4.17 -24.14 -15.06
C PHE A 338 -3.19 -25.00 -14.28
N TYR A 339 -3.38 -26.32 -14.37
CA TYR A 339 -2.51 -27.32 -13.78
C TYR A 339 -1.91 -28.21 -14.85
N GLY A 340 -0.63 -28.52 -14.71
CA GLY A 340 0.06 -29.43 -15.63
C GLY A 340 1.22 -30.17 -14.98
N VAL A 341 1.58 -31.32 -15.57
CA VAL A 341 2.70 -32.15 -15.14
C VAL A 341 3.85 -31.98 -16.14
N ALA A 342 5.02 -31.58 -15.64
CA ALA A 342 6.22 -31.42 -16.45
C ALA A 342 6.69 -32.77 -16.98
N GLN A 343 7.01 -32.83 -18.28
CA GLN A 343 7.67 -34.01 -18.89
C GLN A 343 9.19 -33.97 -18.65
N SER A 344 9.87 -35.08 -18.84
CA SER A 344 11.32 -35.23 -18.60
C SER A 344 12.19 -34.24 -19.36
N ASN A 345 11.73 -33.75 -20.50
CA ASN A 345 12.39 -32.75 -21.33
C ASN A 345 11.91 -31.30 -21.09
N PHE A 346 11.18 -31.05 -20.00
CA PHE A 346 10.72 -29.71 -19.65
C PHE A 346 11.87 -28.76 -19.29
N ALA A 347 12.00 -27.67 -20.01
CA ALA A 347 13.02 -26.66 -19.79
C ALA A 347 12.55 -25.65 -18.73
N LYS A 348 13.15 -25.73 -17.55
CA LYS A 348 12.85 -24.80 -16.45
C LYS A 348 13.33 -23.37 -16.78
N PRO A 349 12.53 -22.33 -16.57
CA PRO A 349 12.95 -20.93 -16.74
C PRO A 349 14.18 -20.58 -15.86
N LEU A 350 15.02 -19.66 -16.33
CA LEU A 350 16.26 -19.24 -15.63
C LEU A 350 16.00 -18.83 -14.17
N ARG A 351 14.91 -18.09 -13.88
CA ARG A 351 14.50 -17.66 -12.52
C ARG A 351 13.52 -18.64 -11.88
N GLY A 352 13.37 -19.84 -12.43
CA GLY A 352 12.45 -20.87 -11.95
C GLY A 352 13.10 -21.82 -10.95
N ARG A 353 12.30 -22.27 -9.98
CA ARG A 353 12.68 -23.30 -9.00
C ARG A 353 11.50 -24.23 -8.77
N PHE A 354 11.73 -25.53 -8.74
CA PHE A 354 10.77 -26.48 -8.22
C PHE A 354 10.82 -26.52 -6.69
N VAL A 355 9.66 -26.44 -6.05
CA VAL A 355 9.53 -26.27 -4.60
C VAL A 355 8.36 -27.13 -4.12
N PRO A 356 8.55 -27.98 -3.08
CA PRO A 356 7.45 -28.72 -2.49
C PRO A 356 6.47 -27.77 -1.80
N ILE A 357 5.16 -28.08 -1.89
CA ILE A 357 4.10 -27.20 -1.37
C ILE A 357 4.26 -26.90 0.13
N LYS A 358 4.81 -27.82 0.91
CA LYS A 358 5.11 -27.64 2.35
C LYS A 358 6.10 -26.50 2.63
N GLU A 359 6.92 -26.15 1.65
CA GLU A 359 7.92 -25.08 1.75
C GLU A 359 7.42 -23.73 1.22
N PHE A 360 6.21 -23.64 0.69
CA PHE A 360 5.65 -22.40 0.16
C PHE A 360 5.61 -21.28 1.20
N SER A 361 5.49 -21.61 2.48
CA SER A 361 5.51 -20.63 3.58
C SER A 361 6.84 -19.89 3.72
N THR A 362 7.95 -20.42 3.18
CA THR A 362 9.27 -19.76 3.22
C THR A 362 9.45 -18.72 2.12
N TYR A 363 8.65 -18.79 1.05
CA TYR A 363 8.71 -17.88 -0.10
C TYR A 363 7.82 -16.66 0.10
N VAL A 364 8.22 -15.52 -0.45
CA VAL A 364 7.44 -14.28 -0.41
C VAL A 364 6.42 -14.29 -1.53
N PHE A 365 5.15 -14.49 -1.18
CA PHE A 365 4.05 -14.52 -2.13
C PHE A 365 3.23 -13.23 -2.13
N PRO A 366 2.98 -12.61 -3.29
CA PRO A 366 2.01 -11.54 -3.39
C PRO A 366 0.58 -12.08 -3.21
N LYS A 367 -0.35 -11.22 -2.83
CA LYS A 367 -1.75 -11.61 -2.59
C LYS A 367 -2.42 -12.37 -3.75
N PRO A 368 -2.19 -12.03 -5.04
CA PRO A 368 -2.67 -12.86 -6.14
C PRO A 368 -2.16 -14.30 -6.07
N GLN A 369 -0.86 -14.51 -5.79
CA GLN A 369 -0.29 -15.85 -5.68
C GLN A 369 -0.88 -16.63 -4.51
N GLN A 370 -1.09 -16.01 -3.35
CA GLN A 370 -1.76 -16.66 -2.22
C GLN A 370 -3.18 -17.14 -2.58
N LYS A 371 -3.91 -16.34 -3.38
CA LYS A 371 -5.23 -16.77 -3.89
C LYS A 371 -5.12 -17.96 -4.86
N LEU A 372 -4.11 -17.96 -5.74
CA LEU A 372 -3.87 -19.07 -6.67
C LEU A 372 -3.50 -20.36 -5.94
N VAL A 373 -2.66 -20.29 -4.90
CA VAL A 373 -2.34 -21.42 -4.03
C VAL A 373 -3.61 -21.96 -3.36
N GLY A 374 -4.48 -21.08 -2.86
CA GLY A 374 -5.76 -21.51 -2.28
C GLY A 374 -6.71 -22.18 -3.28
N LEU A 375 -6.67 -21.85 -4.59
CA LEU A 375 -7.39 -22.58 -5.63
C LEU A 375 -6.78 -23.97 -5.85
N LEU A 376 -5.45 -24.05 -5.90
CA LEU A 376 -4.73 -25.31 -6.08
C LEU A 376 -5.03 -26.29 -4.93
N GLU A 377 -5.02 -25.84 -3.67
CA GLU A 377 -5.32 -26.66 -2.49
C GLU A 377 -6.76 -27.18 -2.51
N LYS A 378 -7.73 -26.35 -2.87
CA LYS A 378 -9.14 -26.75 -3.02
C LYS A 378 -9.39 -27.75 -4.13
N SER A 379 -8.56 -27.78 -5.14
CA SER A 379 -8.71 -28.74 -6.25
C SER A 379 -8.21 -30.14 -5.93
N LYS A 380 -7.46 -30.29 -4.82
CA LYS A 380 -6.94 -31.58 -4.33
C LYS A 380 -7.86 -32.24 -3.29
N GLN A 381 -8.82 -31.48 -2.77
CA GLN A 381 -9.90 -31.97 -1.89
C GLN A 381 -11.08 -32.47 -2.72
#